data_cc73e379971368392fea77627cfc5b67
#
_entry.id   cc73e379971368392fea77627cfc5b67
#
_cell.length_a   1.000
_cell.length_b   1.000
_cell.length_c   1.000
_cell.angle_alpha   90.00
_cell.angle_beta   90.00
_cell.angle_gamma   90.00
#
_symmetry.space_group_name_H-M   'P 1'
#
loop_
_entity.id
_entity.type
_entity.pdbx_description
1 polymer ?
#
loop_
_entity_poly.entity_id
_entity_poly.type
_entity_poly.pdbx_seq_one_letter_code
_entity_poly.pdbx_strand_id
1 'polypeptide(L)'
;MMPKLKSKPKPQSKRFKRWVKIAHYWLGAIVSIQLLLWLVTGVYFNLTPHDELKGMEYQQSHHPEPQRQAFDPQKLVDITPLLAKHTQVESLTLVAIAGKPVYVLDAKVQRYAHQCQQQTLIDAYTGNVLLINKQSAQQLAFESYTGPGKISQVKQISAPISEWPTQCNSLWLIRMDDDLSTRIYINAINGELVGHKNDHTDIADLMFKLHFMDYLNQGSFNNPLSWLFGILTLLLSLSGLYWVIENLVLKRYRLSLS
;
A
#
# COMPACT_ATOMS: atom_id res chain seq x y z
N MET A 1 -39.35 -40.85 45.71
CA MET A 1 -38.43 -39.94 45.04
C MET A 1 -37.47 -40.78 44.18
N MET A 2 -37.74 -40.94 42.87
CA MET A 2 -36.95 -41.80 41.98
C MET A 2 -35.69 -41.10 41.54
N PRO A 3 -34.48 -41.72 41.51
CA PRO A 3 -33.28 -41.12 41.05
C PRO A 3 -33.33 -40.98 39.52
N LYS A 4 -33.16 -39.74 39.01
CA LYS A 4 -33.00 -39.48 37.57
C LYS A 4 -31.75 -40.21 37.06
N LEU A 5 -31.91 -41.27 36.29
CA LEU A 5 -30.85 -41.94 35.57
C LEU A 5 -30.18 -40.90 34.62
N LYS A 6 -28.93 -40.59 34.89
CA LYS A 6 -28.10 -39.80 33.95
C LYS A 6 -27.91 -40.66 32.69
N SER A 7 -28.55 -40.29 31.60
CA SER A 7 -28.36 -40.95 30.30
C SER A 7 -26.88 -40.90 29.88
N LYS A 8 -26.28 -42.06 29.61
CA LYS A 8 -24.93 -42.15 29.10
C LYS A 8 -24.87 -41.38 27.75
N PRO A 9 -23.91 -40.47 27.53
CA PRO A 9 -23.82 -39.73 26.30
C PRO A 9 -23.67 -40.69 25.11
N LYS A 10 -24.44 -40.47 24.02
CA LYS A 10 -24.43 -41.25 22.79
C LYS A 10 -23.00 -41.38 22.21
N PRO A 11 -22.56 -42.50 21.65
CA PRO A 11 -21.19 -42.75 21.17
C PRO A 11 -20.73 -41.75 20.10
N GLN A 12 -21.64 -41.20 19.28
CA GLN A 12 -21.35 -40.12 18.29
C GLN A 12 -20.83 -38.84 18.97
N SER A 13 -21.33 -38.46 20.12
CA SER A 13 -20.88 -37.26 20.86
C SER A 13 -19.40 -37.36 21.29
N LYS A 14 -18.93 -38.54 21.68
CA LYS A 14 -17.53 -38.75 22.11
C LYS A 14 -16.55 -38.67 20.93
N ARG A 15 -16.94 -39.19 19.76
CA ARG A 15 -16.14 -39.18 18.54
C ARG A 15 -15.99 -37.73 18.00
N PHE A 16 -17.09 -37.00 17.96
CA PHE A 16 -17.08 -35.59 17.55
C PHE A 16 -16.16 -34.74 18.42
N LYS A 17 -16.27 -34.84 19.74
CA LYS A 17 -15.39 -34.10 20.68
C LYS A 17 -13.91 -34.39 20.49
N ARG A 18 -13.57 -35.67 20.23
CA ARG A 18 -12.18 -36.07 19.95
C ARG A 18 -11.67 -35.39 18.69
N TRP A 19 -12.49 -35.34 17.61
CA TRP A 19 -12.12 -34.69 16.37
C TRP A 19 -11.94 -33.18 16.57
N VAL A 20 -12.86 -32.50 17.25
CA VAL A 20 -12.74 -31.05 17.54
C VAL A 20 -11.44 -30.78 18.32
N LYS A 21 -11.11 -31.64 19.29
CA LYS A 21 -9.85 -31.49 20.06
C LYS A 21 -8.62 -31.62 19.18
N ILE A 22 -8.56 -32.66 18.35
CA ILE A 22 -7.42 -32.88 17.42
C ILE A 22 -7.32 -31.72 16.44
N ALA A 23 -8.43 -31.29 15.83
CA ALA A 23 -8.48 -30.16 14.91
C ALA A 23 -7.98 -28.86 15.58
N HIS A 24 -8.43 -28.58 16.81
CA HIS A 24 -7.99 -27.40 17.55
C HIS A 24 -6.47 -27.39 17.80
N TYR A 25 -5.88 -28.53 18.18
CA TYR A 25 -4.42 -28.61 18.36
C TYR A 25 -3.65 -28.37 17.08
N TRP A 26 -4.06 -29.00 15.97
CA TRP A 26 -3.37 -28.81 14.69
C TRP A 26 -3.57 -27.41 14.11
N LEU A 27 -4.79 -26.86 14.21
CA LEU A 27 -5.05 -25.46 13.84
C LEU A 27 -4.22 -24.52 14.72
N GLY A 28 -4.16 -24.77 16.03
CA GLY A 28 -3.32 -23.98 16.92
C GLY A 28 -1.84 -24.02 16.55
N ALA A 29 -1.29 -25.20 16.24
CA ALA A 29 0.10 -25.34 15.83
C ALA A 29 0.41 -24.59 14.51
N ILE A 30 -0.49 -24.70 13.51
CA ILE A 30 -0.29 -24.06 12.20
C ILE A 30 -0.48 -22.53 12.28
N VAL A 31 -1.52 -22.08 12.98
CA VAL A 31 -1.92 -20.67 13.00
C VAL A 31 -1.12 -19.85 14.01
N SER A 32 -0.60 -20.46 15.09
CA SER A 32 0.09 -19.74 16.17
C SER A 32 1.30 -18.92 15.68
N ILE A 33 2.07 -19.44 14.72
CA ILE A 33 3.25 -18.75 14.19
C ILE A 33 2.81 -17.45 13.50
N GLN A 34 1.77 -17.54 12.66
CA GLN A 34 1.25 -16.37 11.96
C GLN A 34 0.57 -15.38 12.92
N LEU A 35 -0.11 -15.85 13.96
CA LEU A 35 -0.69 -14.98 14.99
C LEU A 35 0.40 -14.21 15.74
N LEU A 36 1.53 -14.83 16.05
CA LEU A 36 2.68 -14.14 16.64
C LEU A 36 3.26 -13.09 15.69
N LEU A 37 3.40 -13.41 14.41
CA LEU A 37 3.82 -12.43 13.40
C LEU A 37 2.85 -11.26 13.31
N TRP A 38 1.54 -11.51 13.31
CA TRP A 38 0.53 -10.45 13.31
C TRP A 38 0.59 -9.57 14.56
N LEU A 39 0.85 -10.17 15.73
CA LEU A 39 1.00 -9.41 16.96
C LEU A 39 2.25 -8.51 16.90
N VAL A 40 3.41 -9.06 16.52
CA VAL A 40 4.67 -8.32 16.46
C VAL A 40 4.58 -7.19 15.43
N THR A 41 4.11 -7.49 14.22
CA THR A 41 3.97 -6.48 13.15
C THR A 41 2.90 -5.45 13.47
N GLY A 42 1.80 -5.85 14.13
CA GLY A 42 0.77 -4.93 14.61
C GLY A 42 1.29 -3.96 15.67
N VAL A 43 2.10 -4.43 16.61
CA VAL A 43 2.78 -3.59 17.60
C VAL A 43 3.75 -2.62 16.91
N TYR A 44 4.52 -3.09 15.95
CA TYR A 44 5.42 -2.24 15.14
C TYR A 44 4.65 -1.08 14.49
N PHE A 45 3.55 -1.36 13.78
CA PHE A 45 2.74 -0.31 13.14
C PHE A 45 2.10 0.68 14.12
N ASN A 46 1.81 0.25 15.35
CA ASN A 46 1.27 1.13 16.38
C ASN A 46 2.33 2.03 17.04
N LEU A 47 3.58 1.58 17.09
CA LEU A 47 4.66 2.30 17.77
C LEU A 47 5.46 3.19 16.81
N THR A 48 5.50 2.85 15.52
CA THR A 48 6.28 3.59 14.52
C THR A 48 5.51 4.83 14.04
N PRO A 49 6.14 6.01 14.01
CA PRO A 49 5.54 7.23 13.48
C PRO A 49 5.08 7.07 12.03
N HIS A 50 3.97 7.75 11.70
CA HIS A 50 3.35 7.63 10.38
C HIS A 50 4.28 8.06 9.24
N ASP A 51 5.08 9.10 9.47
CA ASP A 51 6.00 9.64 8.48
C ASP A 51 7.13 8.64 8.17
N GLU A 52 7.64 7.92 9.17
CA GLU A 52 8.60 6.83 8.99
C GLU A 52 8.01 5.66 8.21
N LEU A 53 6.77 5.26 8.52
CA LEU A 53 6.08 4.18 7.80
C LEU A 53 5.89 4.46 6.32
N LYS A 54 5.80 5.74 5.95
CA LYS A 54 5.53 6.21 4.58
C LYS A 54 6.73 6.83 3.87
N GLY A 55 7.87 6.97 4.55
CA GLY A 55 9.06 7.64 4.01
C GLY A 55 8.86 9.14 3.80
N MET A 56 8.04 9.76 4.64
CA MET A 56 7.65 11.16 4.51
C MET A 56 8.55 12.12 5.31
N GLU A 57 9.56 11.63 6.02
CA GLU A 57 10.42 12.46 6.89
C GLU A 57 11.10 13.61 6.13
N TYR A 58 11.56 13.34 4.92
CA TYR A 58 12.16 14.34 4.04
C TYR A 58 11.26 14.70 2.86
N GLN A 59 10.01 14.31 2.89
CA GLN A 59 9.04 14.74 1.89
C GLN A 59 8.42 16.06 2.32
N GLN A 60 8.46 17.05 1.44
CA GLN A 60 7.74 18.29 1.65
C GLN A 60 6.26 17.97 1.83
N SER A 61 5.74 18.27 3.03
CA SER A 61 4.31 18.09 3.30
C SER A 61 3.51 18.89 2.27
N HIS A 62 2.80 18.18 1.40
CA HIS A 62 1.92 18.78 0.44
C HIS A 62 0.69 19.35 1.12
N HIS A 63 0.88 20.53 1.71
CA HIS A 63 -0.03 21.65 1.60
C HIS A 63 0.78 22.84 1.12
N PRO A 64 1.32 22.85 -0.09
CA PRO A 64 1.45 24.14 -0.71
C PRO A 64 -0.02 24.58 -0.74
N GLU A 65 -0.40 25.63 -0.04
CA GLU A 65 -1.39 26.57 -0.57
C GLU A 65 -1.18 26.51 -2.08
N PRO A 66 -2.18 26.21 -2.92
CA PRO A 66 -1.95 26.17 -4.35
C PRO A 66 -1.23 27.50 -4.61
N GLN A 67 0.10 27.42 -4.79
CA GLN A 67 0.82 28.53 -5.32
C GLN A 67 0.09 28.71 -6.63
N ARG A 68 -0.86 29.65 -6.64
CA ARG A 68 -1.49 30.15 -7.85
C ARG A 68 -0.32 30.73 -8.63
N GLN A 69 0.44 29.83 -9.26
CA GLN A 69 1.37 30.29 -10.29
C GLN A 69 0.48 30.96 -11.29
N ALA A 70 0.51 32.30 -11.24
CA ALA A 70 -0.29 33.12 -12.11
C ALA A 70 0.27 32.91 -13.51
N PHE A 71 -0.30 31.96 -14.23
CA PHE A 71 -0.02 31.81 -15.64
C PHE A 71 -0.49 33.08 -16.34
N ASP A 72 0.30 33.59 -17.25
CA ASP A 72 -0.09 34.70 -18.11
C ASP A 72 -1.10 34.17 -19.16
N PRO A 73 -2.42 34.44 -19.02
CA PRO A 73 -3.41 33.89 -19.93
C PRO A 73 -3.21 34.33 -21.39
N GLN A 74 -2.56 35.46 -21.60
CA GLN A 74 -2.32 36.01 -22.94
C GLN A 74 -1.21 35.28 -23.72
N LYS A 75 -0.38 34.53 -23.00
CA LYS A 75 0.69 33.72 -23.60
C LYS A 75 0.29 32.27 -23.85
N LEU A 76 -0.86 31.85 -23.36
CA LEU A 76 -1.35 30.47 -23.56
C LEU A 76 -1.70 30.27 -25.04
N VAL A 77 -1.19 29.18 -25.62
CA VAL A 77 -1.55 28.81 -27.02
C VAL A 77 -2.99 28.37 -27.11
N ASP A 78 -3.63 28.59 -28.25
CA ASP A 78 -4.98 28.08 -28.50
C ASP A 78 -5.02 26.56 -28.45
N ILE A 79 -5.95 26.03 -27.68
CA ILE A 79 -6.15 24.59 -27.52
C ILE A 79 -6.85 23.94 -28.72
N THR A 80 -7.56 24.72 -29.53
CA THR A 80 -8.39 24.19 -30.64
C THR A 80 -7.56 23.38 -31.64
N PRO A 81 -6.42 23.89 -32.16
CA PRO A 81 -5.59 23.11 -33.05
C PRO A 81 -4.87 21.94 -32.40
N LEU A 82 -4.66 22.00 -31.07
CA LEU A 82 -4.08 20.88 -30.30
C LEU A 82 -5.08 19.72 -30.21
N LEU A 83 -6.33 20.00 -29.88
CA LEU A 83 -7.39 18.99 -29.82
C LEU A 83 -7.70 18.38 -31.19
N ALA A 84 -7.59 19.16 -32.27
CA ALA A 84 -7.75 18.62 -33.63
C ALA A 84 -6.68 17.58 -34.01
N LYS A 85 -5.47 17.68 -33.43
CA LYS A 85 -4.39 16.70 -33.63
C LYS A 85 -4.54 15.45 -32.74
N HIS A 86 -5.21 15.57 -31.59
CA HIS A 86 -5.38 14.52 -30.59
C HIS A 86 -6.85 14.12 -30.50
N THR A 87 -7.32 13.31 -31.45
CA THR A 87 -8.75 12.99 -31.62
C THR A 87 -9.36 12.10 -30.53
N GLN A 88 -8.53 11.52 -29.65
CA GLN A 88 -8.97 10.66 -28.55
C GLN A 88 -8.59 11.28 -27.20
N VAL A 89 -9.18 12.42 -26.86
CA VAL A 89 -8.94 13.08 -25.58
C VAL A 89 -10.22 13.04 -24.77
N GLU A 90 -10.19 12.40 -23.60
CA GLU A 90 -11.30 12.37 -22.64
C GLU A 90 -11.29 13.60 -21.72
N SER A 91 -10.09 14.09 -21.36
CA SER A 91 -9.96 15.29 -20.53
C SER A 91 -8.76 16.15 -20.93
N LEU A 92 -8.87 17.44 -20.66
CA LEU A 92 -7.79 18.41 -20.78
C LEU A 92 -7.72 19.22 -19.50
N THR A 93 -6.53 19.29 -18.89
CA THR A 93 -6.29 20.10 -17.70
C THR A 93 -5.05 20.96 -17.89
N LEU A 94 -5.06 22.17 -17.31
CA LEU A 94 -3.90 23.06 -17.25
C LEU A 94 -3.29 22.98 -15.85
N VAL A 95 -2.04 22.57 -15.76
CA VAL A 95 -1.31 22.40 -14.51
C VAL A 95 0.07 23.02 -14.58
N ALA A 96 0.72 23.22 -13.43
CA ALA A 96 2.14 23.56 -13.37
C ALA A 96 2.97 22.27 -13.23
N ILE A 97 3.95 22.07 -14.10
CA ILE A 97 4.96 21.01 -13.99
C ILE A 97 6.34 21.65 -14.06
N ALA A 98 7.15 21.47 -13.02
CA ALA A 98 8.47 22.09 -12.91
C ALA A 98 8.43 23.61 -13.21
N GLY A 99 7.44 24.31 -12.64
CA GLY A 99 7.27 25.77 -12.79
C GLY A 99 6.76 26.25 -14.15
N LYS A 100 6.37 25.34 -15.07
CA LYS A 100 5.85 25.67 -16.39
C LYS A 100 4.37 25.34 -16.51
N PRO A 101 3.55 26.16 -17.21
CA PRO A 101 2.18 25.78 -17.52
C PRO A 101 2.17 24.67 -18.56
N VAL A 102 1.44 23.62 -18.29
CA VAL A 102 1.37 22.41 -19.14
C VAL A 102 -0.09 22.00 -19.31
N TYR A 103 -0.50 21.82 -20.55
CA TYR A 103 -1.74 21.12 -20.88
C TYR A 103 -1.51 19.62 -20.76
N VAL A 104 -2.28 18.96 -19.91
CA VAL A 104 -2.32 17.51 -19.78
C VAL A 104 -3.54 17.01 -20.55
N LEU A 105 -3.29 16.23 -21.59
CA LEU A 105 -4.32 15.60 -22.41
C LEU A 105 -4.40 14.12 -22.02
N ASP A 106 -5.53 13.70 -21.46
CA ASP A 106 -5.79 12.30 -21.13
C ASP A 106 -6.54 11.63 -22.28
N ALA A 107 -5.93 10.65 -22.92
CA ALA A 107 -6.62 9.79 -23.89
C ALA A 107 -7.59 8.85 -23.20
N LYS A 108 -7.31 8.50 -21.93
CA LYS A 108 -8.18 7.75 -21.04
C LYS A 108 -7.89 8.16 -19.61
N VAL A 109 -8.92 8.62 -18.92
CA VAL A 109 -8.82 8.96 -17.49
C VAL A 109 -8.70 7.67 -16.67
N GLN A 110 -7.58 7.52 -15.98
CA GLN A 110 -7.33 6.39 -15.10
C GLN A 110 -7.83 6.69 -13.68
N ARG A 111 -8.41 5.68 -13.03
CA ARG A 111 -8.95 5.82 -11.68
C ARG A 111 -7.85 5.96 -10.62
N TYR A 112 -6.70 5.33 -10.85
CA TYR A 112 -5.58 5.30 -9.90
C TYR A 112 -4.27 5.66 -10.57
N ALA A 113 -3.42 6.41 -9.88
CA ALA A 113 -2.12 6.90 -10.38
C ALA A 113 -1.15 5.79 -10.80
N HIS A 114 -1.24 4.59 -10.19
CA HIS A 114 -0.39 3.45 -10.55
C HIS A 114 -0.80 2.72 -11.83
N GLN A 115 -2.01 2.98 -12.35
CA GLN A 115 -2.44 2.41 -13.63
C GLN A 115 -1.65 3.01 -14.78
N CYS A 116 -1.57 2.27 -15.90
CA CYS A 116 -0.88 2.77 -17.09
C CYS A 116 -1.51 4.06 -17.60
N GLN A 117 -0.81 5.18 -17.45
CA GLN A 117 -1.26 6.49 -17.89
C GLN A 117 -1.15 6.63 -19.42
N GLN A 118 -2.15 7.24 -20.02
CA GLN A 118 -2.20 7.54 -21.45
C GLN A 118 -2.36 9.05 -21.62
N GLN A 119 -1.32 9.77 -21.17
CA GLN A 119 -1.30 11.22 -21.13
C GLN A 119 -0.29 11.79 -22.12
N THR A 120 -0.64 12.90 -22.73
CA THR A 120 0.28 13.73 -23.53
C THR A 120 0.41 15.07 -22.84
N LEU A 121 1.64 15.45 -22.52
CA LEU A 121 1.97 16.75 -21.95
C LEU A 121 2.32 17.71 -23.07
N ILE A 122 1.75 18.91 -23.05
CA ILE A 122 2.02 19.97 -24.01
C ILE A 122 2.37 21.26 -23.25
N ASP A 123 3.51 21.82 -23.53
CA ASP A 123 3.89 23.13 -23.02
C ASP A 123 2.85 24.16 -23.45
N ALA A 124 2.18 24.80 -22.49
CA ALA A 124 1.04 25.66 -22.75
C ALA A 124 1.42 27.01 -23.35
N TYR A 125 2.71 27.39 -23.40
CA TYR A 125 3.19 28.60 -24.04
C TYR A 125 3.69 28.35 -25.46
N THR A 126 4.22 27.16 -25.75
CA THR A 126 4.83 26.86 -27.04
C THR A 126 4.01 25.94 -27.92
N GLY A 127 3.07 25.17 -27.32
CA GLY A 127 2.28 24.15 -28.02
C GLY A 127 3.08 22.89 -28.37
N ASN A 128 4.31 22.75 -27.87
CA ASN A 128 5.14 21.59 -28.14
C ASN A 128 4.91 20.48 -27.14
N VAL A 129 5.05 19.23 -27.60
CA VAL A 129 4.99 18.07 -26.70
C VAL A 129 6.12 18.14 -25.69
N LEU A 130 5.80 18.02 -24.42
CA LEU A 130 6.73 18.00 -23.30
C LEU A 130 6.97 16.55 -22.86
N LEU A 131 8.23 16.20 -22.67
CA LEU A 131 8.62 14.93 -22.06
C LEU A 131 9.27 15.18 -20.71
N ILE A 132 8.94 14.36 -19.74
CA ILE A 132 9.62 14.36 -18.44
C ILE A 132 11.00 13.73 -18.62
N ASN A 133 11.97 14.56 -18.91
CA ASN A 133 13.36 14.15 -19.06
C ASN A 133 14.09 14.11 -17.70
N LYS A 134 15.36 13.69 -17.72
CA LYS A 134 16.20 13.60 -16.53
C LYS A 134 16.25 14.90 -15.73
N GLN A 135 16.36 16.03 -16.40
CA GLN A 135 16.47 17.35 -15.74
C GLN A 135 15.15 17.75 -15.08
N SER A 136 14.02 17.58 -15.78
CA SER A 136 12.69 17.83 -15.20
C SER A 136 12.42 16.93 -13.99
N ALA A 137 12.79 15.64 -14.08
CA ALA A 137 12.63 14.69 -12.99
C ALA A 137 13.49 15.07 -11.76
N GLN A 138 14.72 15.55 -11.98
CA GLN A 138 15.59 16.04 -10.90
C GLN A 138 14.97 17.28 -10.22
N GLN A 139 14.45 18.21 -11.00
CA GLN A 139 13.80 19.42 -10.46
C GLN A 139 12.57 19.06 -9.64
N LEU A 140 11.67 18.20 -10.16
CA LEU A 140 10.48 17.75 -9.46
C LEU A 140 10.81 16.99 -8.16
N ALA A 141 11.84 16.13 -8.20
CA ALA A 141 12.30 15.44 -7.02
C ALA A 141 12.85 16.41 -5.97
N PHE A 142 13.62 17.41 -6.39
CA PHE A 142 14.17 18.41 -5.49
C PHE A 142 13.09 19.31 -4.88
N GLU A 143 12.05 19.64 -5.63
CA GLU A 143 10.87 20.39 -5.15
C GLU A 143 10.09 19.60 -4.08
N SER A 144 10.13 18.26 -4.12
CA SER A 144 9.47 17.39 -3.14
C SER A 144 10.32 17.04 -1.91
N TYR A 145 11.60 17.43 -1.90
CA TYR A 145 12.57 16.98 -0.90
C TYR A 145 13.03 18.12 0.02
N THR A 146 12.99 17.88 1.32
CA THR A 146 13.40 18.84 2.35
C THR A 146 14.62 18.38 3.17
N GLY A 147 15.16 17.20 2.86
CA GLY A 147 16.30 16.64 3.59
C GLY A 147 17.64 17.30 3.26
N PRO A 148 18.72 16.91 3.96
CA PRO A 148 20.05 17.53 3.81
C PRO A 148 20.84 17.00 2.63
N GLY A 149 20.37 15.93 1.96
CA GLY A 149 21.11 15.20 0.94
C GLY A 149 21.20 15.91 -0.42
N LYS A 150 22.13 15.45 -1.25
CA LYS A 150 22.26 15.84 -2.64
C LYS A 150 21.88 14.67 -3.54
N ILE A 151 21.54 14.96 -4.80
CA ILE A 151 21.27 13.91 -5.78
C ILE A 151 22.57 13.14 -6.06
N SER A 152 22.56 11.85 -5.75
CA SER A 152 23.69 10.93 -6.03
C SER A 152 23.50 10.15 -7.33
N GLN A 153 22.26 9.78 -7.67
CA GLN A 153 21.97 9.01 -8.87
C GLN A 153 20.59 9.39 -9.44
N VAL A 154 20.49 9.40 -10.76
CA VAL A 154 19.20 9.52 -11.48
C VAL A 154 19.15 8.46 -12.57
N LYS A 155 18.12 7.61 -12.51
CA LYS A 155 17.93 6.50 -13.44
C LYS A 155 16.45 6.38 -13.81
N GLN A 156 16.15 6.12 -15.08
CA GLN A 156 14.81 5.69 -15.47
C GLN A 156 14.69 4.18 -15.29
N ILE A 157 13.59 3.74 -14.71
CA ILE A 157 13.26 2.34 -14.44
C ILE A 157 11.86 2.03 -14.98
N SER A 158 11.63 0.79 -15.37
CA SER A 158 10.35 0.33 -15.91
C SER A 158 9.75 -0.75 -15.03
N ALA A 159 8.42 -0.86 -15.07
CA ALA A 159 7.71 -1.94 -14.39
C ALA A 159 8.19 -3.33 -14.92
N PRO A 160 8.22 -4.36 -14.07
CA PRO A 160 7.81 -4.39 -12.66
C PRO A 160 8.86 -3.74 -11.71
N ILE A 161 8.39 -2.95 -10.76
CA ILE A 161 9.23 -2.25 -9.78
C ILE A 161 8.97 -2.86 -8.40
N SER A 162 10.00 -3.42 -7.75
CA SER A 162 9.85 -4.17 -6.49
C SER A 162 9.28 -3.33 -5.35
N GLU A 163 9.66 -2.06 -5.25
CA GLU A 163 9.17 -1.13 -4.22
C GLU A 163 7.77 -0.57 -4.55
N TRP A 164 7.32 -0.70 -5.80
CA TRP A 164 6.02 -0.25 -6.29
C TRP A 164 5.36 -1.35 -7.14
N PRO A 165 4.99 -2.50 -6.55
CA PRO A 165 4.61 -3.70 -7.29
C PRO A 165 3.36 -3.53 -8.18
N THR A 166 2.47 -2.59 -7.84
CA THR A 166 1.27 -2.29 -8.63
C THR A 166 1.50 -1.25 -9.73
N GLN A 167 2.68 -0.61 -9.76
CA GLN A 167 2.98 0.46 -10.71
C GLN A 167 3.16 -0.08 -12.13
N CYS A 168 2.39 0.49 -13.08
CA CYS A 168 2.47 0.15 -14.50
C CYS A 168 3.41 1.06 -15.28
N ASN A 169 3.55 2.32 -14.86
CA ASN A 169 4.30 3.33 -15.60
C ASN A 169 5.80 3.22 -15.35
N SER A 170 6.61 3.67 -16.33
CA SER A 170 8.03 3.89 -16.10
C SER A 170 8.22 5.06 -15.14
N LEU A 171 9.21 4.95 -14.26
CA LEU A 171 9.53 5.96 -13.26
C LEU A 171 10.96 6.48 -13.42
N TRP A 172 11.16 7.72 -13.06
CA TRP A 172 12.48 8.24 -12.71
C TRP A 172 12.74 7.91 -11.25
N LEU A 173 13.80 7.18 -10.97
CA LEU A 173 14.35 6.94 -9.64
C LEU A 173 15.47 7.94 -9.40
N ILE A 174 15.29 8.79 -8.40
CA ILE A 174 16.27 9.75 -7.91
C ILE A 174 16.72 9.31 -6.53
N ARG A 175 18.04 9.05 -6.37
CA ARG A 175 18.62 8.71 -5.06
C ARG A 175 19.28 9.94 -4.46
N MET A 176 19.01 10.17 -3.20
CA MET A 176 19.65 11.21 -2.40
C MET A 176 20.82 10.60 -1.61
N ASP A 177 21.83 11.42 -1.34
CA ASP A 177 22.96 11.09 -0.47
C ASP A 177 22.67 11.72 0.90
N ASP A 178 21.81 11.05 1.66
CA ASP A 178 21.37 11.42 3.00
C ASP A 178 21.45 10.22 3.95
N ASP A 179 21.22 10.46 5.24
CA ASP A 179 21.29 9.48 6.33
C ASP A 179 20.19 8.41 6.29
N LEU A 180 19.11 8.63 5.52
CA LEU A 180 18.01 7.69 5.34
C LEU A 180 18.04 6.96 3.99
N SER A 181 19.06 7.21 3.14
CA SER A 181 19.15 6.62 1.80
C SER A 181 17.90 6.88 0.95
N THR A 182 17.39 8.14 0.99
CA THR A 182 16.12 8.52 0.38
C THR A 182 16.12 8.26 -1.14
N ARG A 183 15.03 7.66 -1.60
CA ARG A 183 14.73 7.34 -3.00
C ARG A 183 13.41 8.00 -3.37
N ILE A 184 13.46 8.87 -4.38
CA ILE A 184 12.31 9.63 -4.87
C ILE A 184 11.89 9.06 -6.21
N TYR A 185 10.60 8.83 -6.39
CA TYR A 185 10.02 8.24 -7.58
C TYR A 185 9.09 9.23 -8.27
N ILE A 186 9.45 9.62 -9.49
CA ILE A 186 8.66 10.52 -10.34
C ILE A 186 8.14 9.73 -11.54
N ASN A 187 6.86 9.85 -11.83
CA ASN A 187 6.26 9.23 -13.01
C ASN A 187 6.84 9.85 -14.29
N ALA A 188 7.38 9.02 -15.17
CA ALA A 188 8.05 9.47 -16.40
C ALA A 188 7.06 9.95 -17.48
N ILE A 189 5.75 9.67 -17.33
CA ILE A 189 4.71 10.10 -18.28
C ILE A 189 4.24 11.51 -17.96
N ASN A 190 3.90 11.78 -16.69
CA ASN A 190 3.22 13.01 -16.28
C ASN A 190 3.96 13.86 -15.25
N GLY A 191 5.12 13.40 -14.74
CA GLY A 191 5.89 14.12 -13.72
C GLY A 191 5.31 14.08 -12.31
N GLU A 192 4.29 13.27 -12.07
CA GLU A 192 3.66 13.12 -10.75
C GLU A 192 4.64 12.46 -9.78
N LEU A 193 4.69 12.97 -8.55
CA LEU A 193 5.40 12.32 -7.45
C LEU A 193 4.67 11.03 -7.07
N VAL A 194 5.30 9.89 -7.29
CA VAL A 194 4.77 8.58 -6.85
C VAL A 194 4.97 8.40 -5.35
N GLY A 195 6.12 8.81 -4.83
CA GLY A 195 6.42 8.84 -3.41
C GLY A 195 7.90 8.80 -3.11
N HIS A 196 8.19 8.91 -1.83
CA HIS A 196 9.52 8.68 -1.28
C HIS A 196 9.61 7.29 -0.65
N LYS A 197 10.79 6.69 -0.70
CA LYS A 197 11.19 5.48 0.02
C LYS A 197 12.53 5.73 0.70
N ASN A 198 12.76 5.09 1.83
CA ASN A 198 14.00 5.20 2.60
C ASN A 198 14.22 3.92 3.44
N ASP A 199 15.25 3.89 4.26
CA ASP A 199 15.58 2.70 5.07
C ASP A 199 14.46 2.34 6.06
N HIS A 200 13.70 3.33 6.58
CA HIS A 200 12.54 3.06 7.44
C HIS A 200 11.40 2.40 6.65
N THR A 201 11.14 2.86 5.43
CA THR A 201 10.12 2.22 4.59
C THR A 201 10.49 0.81 4.16
N ASP A 202 11.79 0.47 4.05
CA ASP A 202 12.22 -0.89 3.74
C ASP A 202 11.82 -1.86 4.87
N ILE A 203 11.97 -1.42 6.13
CA ILE A 203 11.50 -2.17 7.30
C ILE A 203 9.96 -2.23 7.31
N ALA A 204 9.29 -1.11 7.08
CA ALA A 204 7.84 -1.05 7.03
C ALA A 204 7.26 -1.99 5.95
N ASP A 205 7.83 -2.00 4.75
CA ASP A 205 7.44 -2.89 3.65
C ASP A 205 7.64 -4.37 4.02
N LEU A 206 8.73 -4.71 4.74
CA LEU A 206 8.93 -6.05 5.27
C LEU A 206 7.84 -6.42 6.28
N MET A 207 7.51 -5.52 7.21
CA MET A 207 6.45 -5.74 8.20
C MET A 207 5.08 -5.90 7.52
N PHE A 208 4.80 -5.12 6.46
CA PHE A 208 3.59 -5.28 5.64
C PHE A 208 3.53 -6.65 4.97
N LYS A 209 4.62 -7.11 4.36
CA LYS A 209 4.69 -8.45 3.73
C LYS A 209 4.41 -9.56 4.73
N LEU A 210 4.98 -9.49 5.93
CA LEU A 210 4.77 -10.46 7.00
C LEU A 210 3.34 -10.41 7.54
N HIS A 211 2.80 -9.20 7.74
CA HIS A 211 1.47 -8.99 8.28
C HIS A 211 0.37 -9.48 7.35
N PHE A 212 0.44 -9.10 6.09
CA PHE A 212 -0.56 -9.46 5.08
C PHE A 212 -0.21 -10.74 4.31
N MET A 213 0.90 -11.40 4.66
CA MET A 213 1.37 -12.59 3.95
C MET A 213 1.55 -12.37 2.43
N ASP A 214 1.91 -11.15 2.03
CA ASP A 214 2.16 -10.81 0.62
C ASP A 214 3.57 -11.21 0.18
N TYR A 215 3.89 -12.49 0.35
CA TYR A 215 5.21 -13.05 0.02
C TYR A 215 5.52 -13.03 -1.47
N LEU A 216 4.50 -12.91 -2.31
CA LEU A 216 4.64 -12.76 -3.77
C LEU A 216 4.78 -11.31 -4.22
N ASN A 217 4.77 -10.35 -3.27
CA ASN A 217 4.91 -8.92 -3.53
C ASN A 217 3.89 -8.39 -4.56
N GLN A 218 2.63 -8.74 -4.37
CA GLN A 218 1.53 -8.29 -5.26
C GLN A 218 1.05 -6.88 -4.92
N GLY A 219 1.47 -6.34 -3.76
CA GLY A 219 1.02 -5.04 -3.26
C GLY A 219 -0.47 -5.02 -2.90
N SER A 220 -1.03 -6.17 -2.51
CA SER A 220 -2.45 -6.32 -2.22
C SER A 220 -2.71 -6.96 -0.87
N PHE A 221 -3.66 -6.40 -0.12
CA PHE A 221 -4.20 -7.00 1.11
C PHE A 221 -5.06 -8.24 0.81
N ASN A 222 -5.63 -8.34 -0.39
CA ASN A 222 -6.52 -9.41 -0.83
C ASN A 222 -5.73 -10.52 -1.54
N ASN A 223 -4.91 -11.24 -0.78
CA ASN A 223 -4.25 -12.42 -1.33
C ASN A 223 -4.87 -13.71 -0.78
N PRO A 224 -4.81 -14.83 -1.52
CA PRO A 224 -5.43 -16.09 -1.13
C PRO A 224 -4.91 -16.64 0.21
N LEU A 225 -3.66 -16.35 0.55
CA LEU A 225 -3.03 -16.82 1.77
C LEU A 225 -3.62 -16.13 3.01
N SER A 226 -3.83 -14.81 2.94
CA SER A 226 -4.52 -14.04 4.00
C SER A 226 -5.94 -14.58 4.24
N TRP A 227 -6.69 -14.88 3.18
CA TRP A 227 -8.02 -15.47 3.29
C TRP A 227 -7.97 -16.86 3.95
N LEU A 228 -7.05 -17.72 3.52
CA LEU A 228 -6.87 -19.04 4.09
C LEU A 228 -6.60 -18.96 5.60
N PHE A 229 -5.61 -18.16 6.01
CA PHE A 229 -5.26 -18.03 7.42
C PHE A 229 -6.35 -17.33 8.23
N GLY A 230 -7.08 -16.39 7.65
CA GLY A 230 -8.27 -15.79 8.28
C GLY A 230 -9.33 -16.85 8.61
N ILE A 231 -9.64 -17.75 7.67
CA ILE A 231 -10.59 -18.87 7.88
C ILE A 231 -10.05 -19.85 8.94
N LEU A 232 -8.77 -20.23 8.86
CA LEU A 232 -8.17 -21.14 9.85
C LEU A 232 -8.19 -20.53 11.26
N THR A 233 -7.92 -19.24 11.40
CA THR A 233 -7.99 -18.51 12.66
C THR A 233 -9.43 -18.47 13.21
N LEU A 234 -10.42 -18.25 12.35
CA LEU A 234 -11.83 -18.30 12.72
C LEU A 234 -12.21 -19.69 13.26
N LEU A 235 -11.83 -20.75 12.54
CA LEU A 235 -12.10 -22.13 12.98
C LEU A 235 -11.40 -22.46 14.30
N LEU A 236 -10.16 -22.01 14.48
CA LEU A 236 -9.43 -22.14 15.75
C LEU A 236 -10.19 -21.45 16.89
N SER A 237 -10.62 -20.21 16.67
CA SER A 237 -11.37 -19.43 17.67
C SER A 237 -12.72 -20.09 18.04
N LEU A 238 -13.48 -20.55 17.05
CA LEU A 238 -14.76 -21.23 17.27
C LEU A 238 -14.57 -22.55 18.01
N SER A 239 -13.55 -23.33 17.67
CA SER A 239 -13.24 -24.59 18.37
C SER A 239 -12.80 -24.35 19.82
N GLY A 240 -12.03 -23.29 20.08
CA GLY A 240 -11.66 -22.87 21.43
C GLY A 240 -12.87 -22.41 22.25
N LEU A 241 -13.72 -21.57 21.67
CA LEU A 241 -14.97 -21.10 22.30
C LEU A 241 -15.90 -22.28 22.64
N TYR A 242 -16.06 -23.24 21.74
CA TYR A 242 -16.80 -24.46 22.00
C TYR A 242 -16.30 -25.19 23.26
N TRP A 243 -14.97 -25.31 23.40
CA TRP A 243 -14.36 -25.95 24.58
C TRP A 243 -14.60 -25.16 25.87
N VAL A 244 -14.48 -23.83 25.82
CA VAL A 244 -14.74 -22.97 27.00
C VAL A 244 -16.19 -23.12 27.45
N ILE A 245 -17.15 -23.03 26.53
CA ILE A 245 -18.58 -23.17 26.83
C ILE A 245 -18.89 -24.56 27.41
N GLU A 246 -18.36 -25.62 26.77
CA GLU A 246 -18.58 -26.98 27.27
C GLU A 246 -18.07 -27.17 28.70
N ASN A 247 -16.87 -26.65 28.99
CA ASN A 247 -16.28 -26.76 30.32
C ASN A 247 -17.04 -25.94 31.37
N LEU A 248 -17.52 -24.75 31.02
CA LEU A 248 -18.34 -23.92 31.91
C LEU A 248 -19.70 -24.57 32.19
N VAL A 249 -20.40 -25.03 31.14
CA VAL A 249 -21.73 -25.67 31.27
C VAL A 249 -21.64 -26.97 32.03
N LEU A 250 -20.63 -27.79 31.83
CA LEU A 250 -20.42 -29.06 32.51
C LEU A 250 -19.80 -28.91 33.91
N LYS A 251 -19.54 -27.68 34.38
CA LYS A 251 -18.92 -27.36 35.68
C LYS A 251 -17.65 -28.21 35.95
N ARG A 252 -16.88 -28.54 34.92
CA ARG A 252 -15.67 -29.36 35.03
C ARG A 252 -14.51 -28.64 35.67
N TYR A 253 -14.48 -27.29 35.56
CA TYR A 253 -13.55 -26.46 36.31
C TYR A 253 -14.32 -25.80 37.46
N ARG A 254 -14.17 -26.27 38.68
CA ARG A 254 -14.38 -25.45 39.86
C ARG A 254 -13.21 -24.49 39.93
N LEU A 255 -13.44 -23.23 39.57
CA LEU A 255 -12.56 -22.14 39.99
C LEU A 255 -12.71 -22.08 41.53
N SER A 256 -11.82 -22.73 42.27
CA SER A 256 -11.65 -22.51 43.68
C SER A 256 -10.99 -21.14 43.83
N LEU A 257 -11.82 -20.12 43.94
CA LEU A 257 -11.40 -18.83 44.47
C LEU A 257 -11.27 -19.02 45.97
N SER A 258 -10.07 -19.34 46.45
CA SER A 258 -9.65 -19.24 47.85
C SER A 258 -8.96 -17.92 48.07
#